data_c5e0a1e421dc9222a83a03d8ba7ff870
#
_entry.id   c5e0a1e421dc9222a83a03d8ba7ff870
#
_cell.length_a   1.000
_cell.length_b   1.000
_cell.length_c   1.000
_cell.angle_alpha   90.00
_cell.angle_beta   90.00
_cell.angle_gamma   90.00
#
_symmetry.space_group_name_H-M   'P 1'
#
loop_
_entity.id
_entity.type
_entity.pdbx_description
1 polymer ?
#
loop_
_entity_poly.entity_id
_entity_poly.type
_entity_poly.pdbx_seq_one_letter_code
_entity_poly.pdbx_strand_id
1 'polypeptide(L)'
;MGWNKNRDRLHEAVFSSVKAISKNKELTSNTGLSQRPPIERNIFIPSTPRSSKDLNKWRGESDYQAFWHLYHQKTKQIPLTLNARMIFNELEISRVELLGCSKYLGSKSNISEYHNEKSLNMHDEKSLTYLAYGANLWLKNATNFDLSNESMNILQIFNKKFNVDHSLDYI
;
A
#
# COMPACT_ATOMS: atom_id res chain seq x y z
N MET A 1 -12.77 10.17 30.09
CA MET A 1 -12.99 11.17 29.00
C MET A 1 -11.75 11.57 28.18
N GLY A 2 -10.53 11.26 28.57
CA GLY A 2 -9.29 11.69 27.86
C GLY A 2 -8.96 10.94 26.56
N TRP A 3 -9.26 9.67 26.44
CA TRP A 3 -8.86 8.81 25.31
C TRP A 3 -9.56 9.16 23.99
N ASN A 4 -10.84 9.49 24.00
CA ASN A 4 -11.55 9.85 22.76
C ASN A 4 -10.99 11.16 22.16
N LYS A 5 -10.71 12.16 22.98
CA LYS A 5 -10.14 13.43 22.53
C LYS A 5 -8.75 13.31 21.88
N ASN A 6 -7.92 12.36 22.35
CA ASN A 6 -6.62 12.09 21.76
C ASN A 6 -6.72 11.32 20.44
N ARG A 7 -7.71 10.45 20.32
CA ARG A 7 -7.96 9.71 19.06
C ARG A 7 -8.41 10.64 17.95
N ASP A 8 -9.32 11.56 18.23
CA ASP A 8 -9.80 12.54 17.27
C ASP A 8 -8.66 13.45 16.79
N ARG A 9 -7.83 13.93 17.72
CA ARG A 9 -6.63 14.74 17.38
C ARG A 9 -5.63 13.97 16.52
N LEU A 10 -5.41 12.70 16.82
CA LEU A 10 -4.50 11.86 16.02
C LEU A 10 -5.06 11.63 14.60
N HIS A 11 -6.35 11.39 14.48
CA HIS A 11 -7.02 11.26 13.18
C HIS A 11 -6.91 12.56 12.37
N GLU A 12 -7.20 13.70 12.98
CA GLU A 12 -7.06 15.01 12.33
C GLU A 12 -5.62 15.31 11.89
N ALA A 13 -4.63 14.97 12.73
CA ALA A 13 -3.22 15.16 12.41
C ALA A 13 -2.79 14.31 11.20
N VAL A 14 -3.21 13.04 11.16
CA VAL A 14 -2.92 12.17 10.01
C VAL A 14 -3.64 12.65 8.75
N PHE A 15 -4.90 13.04 8.86
CA PHE A 15 -5.63 13.58 7.71
C PHE A 15 -4.99 14.85 7.15
N SER A 16 -4.54 15.74 8.04
CA SER A 16 -3.79 16.94 7.64
C SER A 16 -2.46 16.59 6.95
N SER A 17 -1.75 15.57 7.45
CA SER A 17 -0.53 15.06 6.83
C SER A 17 -0.78 14.49 5.44
N VAL A 18 -1.86 13.71 5.26
CA VAL A 18 -2.25 13.17 3.95
C VAL A 18 -2.54 14.29 2.95
N LYS A 19 -3.27 15.34 3.35
CA LYS A 19 -3.51 16.52 2.50
C LYS A 19 -2.22 17.25 2.14
N ALA A 20 -1.32 17.40 3.08
CA ALA A 20 -0.03 18.07 2.85
C ALA A 20 0.86 17.28 1.89
N ILE A 21 0.98 15.96 2.08
CA ILE A 21 1.78 15.08 1.23
C ILE A 21 1.18 15.00 -0.18
N SER A 22 -0.12 14.78 -0.30
CA SER A 22 -0.82 14.67 -1.59
C SER A 22 -0.92 16.00 -2.35
N LYS A 23 -0.61 17.12 -1.69
CA LYS A 23 -0.79 18.48 -2.20
C LYS A 23 -2.24 18.78 -2.64
N ASN A 24 -3.20 18.05 -2.11
CA ASN A 24 -4.61 18.16 -2.46
C ASN A 24 -5.45 18.55 -1.24
N LYS A 25 -5.87 19.81 -1.19
CA LYS A 25 -6.66 20.37 -0.09
C LYS A 25 -8.14 19.94 -0.12
N GLU A 26 -8.62 19.47 -1.29
CA GLU A 26 -10.02 19.11 -1.51
C GLU A 26 -10.34 17.66 -1.10
N LEU A 27 -9.34 16.92 -0.61
CA LEU A 27 -9.57 15.56 -0.14
C LEU A 27 -10.52 15.54 1.06
N THR A 28 -11.45 14.60 1.02
CA THR A 28 -12.39 14.33 2.12
C THR A 28 -12.01 13.04 2.82
N SER A 29 -12.12 12.99 4.14
CA SER A 29 -11.87 11.76 4.89
C SER A 29 -13.16 11.05 5.22
N ASN A 30 -13.15 9.74 5.00
CA ASN A 30 -14.15 8.82 5.52
C ASN A 30 -13.48 7.85 6.49
N THR A 31 -14.16 7.56 7.59
CA THR A 31 -13.74 6.50 8.50
C THR A 31 -14.33 5.17 8.01
N GLY A 32 -13.50 4.15 7.87
CA GLY A 32 -13.96 2.85 7.43
C GLY A 32 -12.83 1.91 7.02
N LEU A 33 -13.18 0.89 6.25
CA LEU A 33 -12.20 0.00 5.64
C LEU A 33 -11.49 0.74 4.51
N SER A 34 -10.17 0.69 4.54
CA SER A 34 -9.35 1.23 3.48
C SER A 34 -9.69 0.58 2.14
N GLN A 35 -9.89 1.41 1.11
CA GLN A 35 -10.06 0.95 -0.26
C GLN A 35 -8.74 1.10 -1.01
N ARG A 36 -8.29 0.02 -1.62
CA ARG A 36 -7.12 -0.01 -2.47
C ARG A 36 -7.48 -0.52 -3.87
N PRO A 37 -7.35 0.30 -4.89
CA PRO A 37 -6.96 1.71 -4.88
C PRO A 37 -8.05 2.65 -4.32
N PRO A 38 -7.67 3.84 -3.83
CA PRO A 38 -8.62 4.86 -3.41
C PRO A 38 -9.53 5.33 -4.55
N ILE A 39 -10.76 5.71 -4.22
CA ILE A 39 -11.75 6.18 -5.19
C ILE A 39 -11.83 7.70 -5.15
N GLU A 40 -11.57 8.34 -6.29
CA GLU A 40 -11.70 9.79 -6.52
C GLU A 40 -10.96 10.65 -5.47
N ARG A 41 -11.69 11.55 -4.80
CA ARG A 41 -11.15 12.48 -3.79
C ARG A 41 -11.28 11.97 -2.36
N ASN A 42 -11.76 10.74 -2.19
CA ASN A 42 -11.98 10.16 -0.87
C ASN A 42 -10.72 9.49 -0.33
N ILE A 43 -10.43 9.77 0.93
CA ILE A 43 -9.42 9.07 1.71
C ILE A 43 -10.12 8.24 2.75
N PHE A 44 -9.78 6.96 2.80
CA PHE A 44 -10.27 6.05 3.83
C PHE A 44 -9.19 5.88 4.90
N ILE A 45 -9.28 6.65 5.97
CA ILE A 45 -8.40 6.49 7.12
C ILE A 45 -9.02 5.46 8.04
N PRO A 46 -8.34 4.32 8.27
CA PRO A 46 -8.86 3.32 9.19
C PRO A 46 -9.08 3.90 10.59
N SER A 47 -9.93 3.26 11.38
CA SER A 47 -10.15 3.67 12.76
C SER A 47 -8.84 3.73 13.53
N THR A 48 -8.66 4.77 14.33
CA THR A 48 -7.45 4.99 15.11
C THR A 48 -7.08 3.75 15.93
N PRO A 49 -5.82 3.29 15.87
CA PRO A 49 -5.41 2.06 16.54
C PRO A 49 -5.58 2.15 18.05
N ARG A 50 -5.84 1.01 18.68
CA ARG A 50 -5.97 0.92 20.14
C ARG A 50 -4.64 0.74 20.84
N SER A 51 -3.60 0.34 20.12
CA SER A 51 -2.27 0.09 20.64
C SER A 51 -1.21 0.83 19.83
N SER A 52 -0.08 1.13 20.48
CA SER A 52 1.07 1.73 19.80
C SER A 52 1.70 0.79 18.76
N LYS A 53 1.52 -0.54 18.91
CA LYS A 53 2.03 -1.54 17.97
C LYS A 53 1.39 -1.42 16.58
N ASP A 54 0.11 -1.06 16.54
CA ASP A 54 -0.64 -0.93 15.28
C ASP A 54 -0.45 0.45 14.61
N LEU A 55 0.32 1.35 15.25
CA LEU A 55 0.44 2.73 14.79
C LEU A 55 1.14 2.83 13.44
N ASN A 56 2.24 2.11 13.24
CA ASN A 56 3.00 2.14 11.99
C ASN A 56 2.18 1.60 10.81
N LYS A 57 1.50 0.46 11.00
CA LYS A 57 0.57 -0.08 10.00
C LYS A 57 -0.53 0.92 9.64
N TRP A 58 -1.16 1.52 10.65
CA TRP A 58 -2.21 2.52 10.47
C TRP A 58 -1.70 3.74 9.70
N ARG A 59 -0.48 4.20 10.01
CA ARG A 59 0.19 5.26 9.24
C ARG A 59 0.56 4.81 7.84
N GLY A 60 1.03 3.58 7.66
CA GLY A 60 1.36 3.02 6.36
C GLY A 60 0.18 3.05 5.40
N GLU A 61 -1.02 2.72 5.90
CA GLU A 61 -2.24 2.82 5.11
C GLU A 61 -2.56 4.28 4.73
N SER A 62 -2.37 5.21 5.65
CA SER A 62 -2.60 6.63 5.40
C SER A 62 -1.54 7.23 4.46
N ASP A 63 -0.28 6.85 4.61
CA ASP A 63 0.82 7.26 3.75
C ASP A 63 0.59 6.77 2.31
N TYR A 64 0.15 5.52 2.13
CA TYR A 64 -0.23 5.00 0.81
C TYR A 64 -1.33 5.83 0.16
N GLN A 65 -2.39 6.20 0.90
CA GLN A 65 -3.47 7.04 0.37
C GLN A 65 -2.94 8.39 -0.13
N ALA A 66 -2.03 9.01 0.64
CA ALA A 66 -1.38 10.25 0.24
C ALA A 66 -0.56 10.08 -1.04
N PHE A 67 0.22 8.99 -1.14
CA PHE A 67 1.06 8.71 -2.30
C PHE A 67 0.23 8.39 -3.53
N TRP A 68 -0.89 7.67 -3.38
CA TRP A 68 -1.80 7.43 -4.48
C TRP A 68 -2.29 8.75 -5.09
N HIS A 69 -2.78 9.66 -4.28
CA HIS A 69 -3.26 10.97 -4.75
C HIS A 69 -2.16 11.87 -5.32
N LEU A 70 -0.92 11.67 -4.92
CA LEU A 70 0.22 12.44 -5.41
C LEU A 70 0.81 11.88 -6.71
N TYR A 71 0.90 10.55 -6.84
CA TYR A 71 1.68 9.90 -7.89
C TYR A 71 0.87 9.07 -8.89
N HIS A 72 -0.37 8.70 -8.54
CA HIS A 72 -1.19 7.94 -9.48
C HIS A 72 -1.58 8.81 -10.68
N GLN A 73 -1.30 8.30 -11.86
CA GLN A 73 -1.70 8.94 -13.12
C GLN A 73 -2.77 8.09 -13.80
N LYS A 74 -3.90 8.70 -14.13
CA LYS A 74 -4.94 8.01 -14.90
C LYS A 74 -4.39 7.64 -16.27
N THR A 75 -4.25 6.35 -16.53
CA THR A 75 -3.86 5.85 -17.86
C THR A 75 -5.09 5.45 -18.65
N LYS A 76 -5.03 5.63 -19.97
CA LYS A 76 -6.04 5.11 -20.90
C LYS A 76 -5.83 3.62 -21.22
N GLN A 77 -4.65 3.10 -20.92
CA GLN A 77 -4.26 1.72 -21.21
C GLN A 77 -4.48 0.83 -19.98
N ILE A 78 -5.74 0.56 -19.66
CA ILE A 78 -6.11 -0.36 -18.59
C ILE A 78 -6.33 -1.75 -19.18
N PRO A 79 -5.77 -2.82 -18.60
CA PRO A 79 -6.00 -4.18 -19.06
C PRO A 79 -7.49 -4.53 -19.12
N LEU A 80 -7.91 -5.24 -20.20
CA LEU A 80 -9.31 -5.55 -20.42
C LEU A 80 -9.83 -6.67 -19.52
N THR A 81 -9.00 -7.67 -19.23
CA THR A 81 -9.41 -8.80 -18.38
C THR A 81 -9.31 -8.45 -16.89
N LEU A 82 -10.21 -9.02 -16.09
CA LEU A 82 -10.20 -8.82 -14.63
C LEU A 82 -8.87 -9.22 -14.01
N ASN A 83 -8.33 -10.37 -14.40
CA ASN A 83 -7.09 -10.90 -13.85
C ASN A 83 -5.90 -9.97 -14.13
N ALA A 84 -5.74 -9.54 -15.38
CA ALA A 84 -4.67 -8.60 -15.73
C ALA A 84 -4.85 -7.24 -15.06
N ARG A 85 -6.09 -6.79 -14.85
CA ARG A 85 -6.39 -5.55 -14.13
C ARG A 85 -6.02 -5.63 -12.65
N MET A 86 -6.23 -6.76 -12.00
CA MET A 86 -5.83 -6.95 -10.61
C MET A 86 -4.31 -6.89 -10.45
N ILE A 87 -3.57 -7.57 -11.32
CA ILE A 87 -2.09 -7.51 -11.33
C ILE A 87 -1.62 -6.08 -11.62
N PHE A 88 -2.19 -5.42 -12.63
CA PHE A 88 -1.86 -4.03 -12.97
C PHE A 88 -2.09 -3.07 -11.78
N ASN A 89 -3.20 -3.22 -11.07
CA ASN A 89 -3.50 -2.39 -9.90
C ASN A 89 -2.49 -2.62 -8.78
N GLU A 90 -2.09 -3.86 -8.50
CA GLU A 90 -1.09 -4.13 -7.45
C GLU A 90 0.31 -3.64 -7.85
N LEU A 91 0.68 -3.69 -9.12
CA LEU A 91 1.92 -3.07 -9.61
C LEU A 91 1.87 -1.54 -9.48
N GLU A 92 0.74 -0.90 -9.79
CA GLU A 92 0.57 0.55 -9.64
C GLU A 92 0.59 0.96 -8.16
N ILE A 93 -0.04 0.19 -7.26
CA ILE A 93 0.05 0.37 -5.82
C ILE A 93 1.53 0.33 -5.38
N SER A 94 2.27 -0.69 -5.79
CA SER A 94 3.70 -0.81 -5.47
C SER A 94 4.50 0.39 -5.99
N ARG A 95 4.28 0.80 -7.23
CA ARG A 95 4.96 1.95 -7.84
C ARG A 95 4.75 3.24 -7.06
N VAL A 96 3.52 3.56 -6.68
CA VAL A 96 3.23 4.80 -5.94
C VAL A 96 3.80 4.76 -4.53
N GLU A 97 3.79 3.60 -3.87
CA GLU A 97 4.41 3.41 -2.56
C GLU A 97 5.93 3.60 -2.62
N LEU A 98 6.61 3.01 -3.62
CA LEU A 98 8.05 3.16 -3.82
C LEU A 98 8.45 4.61 -4.09
N LEU A 99 7.71 5.32 -4.95
CA LEU A 99 7.93 6.75 -5.19
C LEU A 99 7.71 7.59 -3.93
N GLY A 100 6.70 7.26 -3.14
CA GLY A 100 6.44 7.91 -1.86
C GLY A 100 7.57 7.68 -0.86
N CYS A 101 7.98 6.43 -0.66
CA CYS A 101 9.05 6.06 0.25
C CYS A 101 10.41 6.64 -0.13
N SER A 102 10.68 6.85 -1.42
CA SER A 102 11.92 7.49 -1.87
C SER A 102 12.01 8.98 -1.46
N LYS A 103 10.88 9.66 -1.34
CA LYS A 103 10.81 11.07 -0.93
C LYS A 103 10.53 11.28 0.55
N TYR A 104 9.76 10.39 1.15
CA TYR A 104 9.32 10.49 2.55
C TYR A 104 9.88 9.31 3.34
N LEU A 105 11.15 9.40 3.73
CA LEU A 105 11.90 8.28 4.33
C LEU A 105 11.21 7.66 5.56
N GLY A 106 10.52 8.46 6.36
CA GLY A 106 9.75 7.96 7.51
C GLY A 106 8.59 7.05 7.16
N SER A 107 8.08 7.12 5.92
CA SER A 107 6.97 6.28 5.47
C SER A 107 7.41 4.87 5.07
N LYS A 108 8.71 4.63 4.83
CA LYS A 108 9.20 3.30 4.45
C LYS A 108 8.88 2.26 5.51
N SER A 109 9.17 2.54 6.78
CA SER A 109 8.89 1.63 7.90
C SER A 109 7.38 1.42 8.10
N ASN A 110 6.57 2.46 7.90
CA ASN A 110 5.12 2.38 8.01
C ASN A 110 4.53 1.46 6.92
N ILE A 111 4.97 1.64 5.68
CA ILE A 111 4.54 0.81 4.53
C ILE A 111 5.03 -0.63 4.70
N SER A 112 6.28 -0.85 5.17
CA SER A 112 6.79 -2.20 5.46
C SER A 112 5.93 -2.92 6.48
N GLU A 113 5.56 -2.27 7.58
CA GLU A 113 4.73 -2.88 8.61
C GLU A 113 3.33 -3.24 8.10
N TYR A 114 2.73 -2.37 7.28
CA TYR A 114 1.48 -2.69 6.59
C TYR A 114 1.60 -3.97 5.75
N HIS A 115 2.68 -4.10 4.95
CA HIS A 115 2.89 -5.27 4.09
C HIS A 115 3.22 -6.54 4.88
N ASN A 116 3.95 -6.43 5.99
CA ASN A 116 4.22 -7.55 6.89
C ASN A 116 2.91 -8.16 7.40
N GLU A 117 2.02 -7.34 7.92
CA GLU A 117 0.72 -7.84 8.42
C GLU A 117 -0.18 -8.34 7.29
N LYS A 118 -0.20 -7.66 6.13
CA LYS A 118 -0.95 -8.13 4.96
C LYS A 118 -0.48 -9.54 4.57
N SER A 119 0.84 -9.77 4.52
CA SER A 119 1.42 -11.07 4.15
C SER A 119 1.07 -12.17 5.14
N LEU A 120 1.10 -11.89 6.45
CA LEU A 120 0.70 -12.82 7.50
C LEU A 120 -0.76 -13.29 7.38
N ASN A 121 -1.63 -12.44 6.83
CA ASN A 121 -3.06 -12.73 6.68
C ASN A 121 -3.44 -13.33 5.31
N MET A 122 -2.47 -13.57 4.43
CA MET A 122 -2.71 -14.14 3.11
C MET A 122 -2.40 -15.64 3.08
N HIS A 123 -3.44 -16.47 2.98
CA HIS A 123 -3.31 -17.92 3.09
C HIS A 123 -3.71 -18.71 1.83
N ASP A 124 -4.53 -18.11 0.94
CA ASP A 124 -4.99 -18.80 -0.26
C ASP A 124 -4.06 -18.56 -1.45
N GLU A 125 -3.03 -19.40 -1.55
CA GLU A 125 -2.00 -19.36 -2.61
C GLU A 125 -2.55 -19.52 -4.04
N LYS A 126 -3.76 -20.05 -4.18
CA LYS A 126 -4.40 -20.25 -5.47
C LYS A 126 -5.27 -19.07 -5.90
N SER A 127 -5.58 -18.17 -4.95
CA SER A 127 -6.43 -17.02 -5.26
C SER A 127 -5.72 -16.03 -6.19
N LEU A 128 -6.51 -15.40 -7.03
CA LEU A 128 -6.00 -14.32 -7.88
C LEU A 128 -5.47 -13.14 -7.05
N THR A 129 -6.08 -12.87 -5.90
CA THR A 129 -5.63 -11.81 -4.97
C THR A 129 -4.22 -12.08 -4.44
N TYR A 130 -3.93 -13.33 -4.08
CA TYR A 130 -2.59 -13.74 -3.63
C TYR A 130 -1.55 -13.53 -4.73
N LEU A 131 -1.89 -13.97 -5.96
CA LEU A 131 -1.00 -13.84 -7.10
C LEU A 131 -0.79 -12.38 -7.54
N ALA A 132 -1.85 -11.58 -7.53
CA ALA A 132 -1.74 -10.16 -7.84
C ALA A 132 -0.86 -9.45 -6.79
N TYR A 133 -1.01 -9.80 -5.51
CA TYR A 133 -0.14 -9.27 -4.46
C TYR A 133 1.32 -9.73 -4.62
N GLY A 134 1.56 -10.94 -5.11
CA GLY A 134 2.90 -11.40 -5.50
C GLY A 134 3.58 -10.45 -6.50
N ALA A 135 2.84 -9.91 -7.47
CA ALA A 135 3.36 -8.90 -8.41
C ALA A 135 3.75 -7.58 -7.71
N ASN A 136 2.99 -7.15 -6.70
CA ASN A 136 3.35 -6.00 -5.87
C ASN A 136 4.70 -6.22 -5.16
N LEU A 137 4.86 -7.38 -4.53
CA LEU A 137 6.09 -7.75 -3.83
C LEU A 137 7.27 -7.94 -4.79
N TRP A 138 7.02 -8.46 -6.00
CA TRP A 138 8.06 -8.58 -7.03
C TRP A 138 8.67 -7.23 -7.39
N LEU A 139 7.84 -6.21 -7.63
CA LEU A 139 8.35 -4.86 -7.95
C LEU A 139 9.10 -4.24 -6.75
N LYS A 140 8.64 -4.47 -5.52
CA LYS A 140 9.33 -4.03 -4.31
C LYS A 140 10.70 -4.69 -4.15
N ASN A 141 10.77 -6.01 -4.36
CA ASN A 141 12.02 -6.75 -4.28
C ASN A 141 13.04 -6.26 -5.33
N ALA A 142 12.57 -5.99 -6.55
CA ALA A 142 13.40 -5.47 -7.64
C ALA A 142 14.04 -4.09 -7.32
N THR A 143 13.46 -3.35 -6.39
CA THR A 143 13.94 -2.04 -5.93
C THR A 143 14.60 -2.08 -4.54
N ASN A 144 14.97 -3.27 -4.06
CA ASN A 144 15.59 -3.48 -2.74
C ASN A 144 14.76 -2.92 -1.57
N PHE A 145 13.45 -3.07 -1.66
CA PHE A 145 12.56 -2.78 -0.54
C PHE A 145 12.59 -3.94 0.46
N ASP A 146 12.70 -3.63 1.77
CA ASP A 146 12.79 -4.66 2.80
C ASP A 146 11.48 -5.44 2.91
N LEU A 147 11.53 -6.73 2.64
CA LEU A 147 10.40 -7.65 2.71
C LEU A 147 10.57 -8.61 3.89
N SER A 148 9.47 -8.93 4.58
CA SER A 148 9.45 -9.97 5.62
C SER A 148 9.59 -11.36 5.03
N ASN A 149 9.86 -12.36 5.87
CA ASN A 149 9.93 -13.76 5.46
C ASN A 149 8.63 -14.24 4.81
N GLU A 150 7.48 -13.83 5.35
CA GLU A 150 6.15 -14.14 4.82
C GLU A 150 5.94 -13.50 3.43
N SER A 151 6.36 -12.25 3.26
CA SER A 151 6.34 -11.58 1.96
C SER A 151 7.26 -12.29 0.95
N MET A 152 8.43 -12.73 1.37
CA MET A 152 9.36 -13.49 0.52
C MET A 152 8.79 -14.86 0.11
N ASN A 153 8.06 -15.53 0.98
CA ASN A 153 7.39 -16.80 0.65
C ASN A 153 6.32 -16.57 -0.45
N ILE A 154 5.50 -15.51 -0.33
CA ILE A 154 4.52 -15.15 -1.36
C ILE A 154 5.22 -14.85 -2.69
N LEU A 155 6.31 -14.11 -2.66
CA LEU A 155 7.10 -13.77 -3.84
C LEU A 155 7.69 -15.02 -4.52
N GLN A 156 8.20 -15.99 -3.76
CA GLN A 156 8.72 -17.25 -4.31
C GLN A 156 7.65 -18.05 -5.05
N ILE A 157 6.44 -18.14 -4.49
CA ILE A 157 5.30 -18.81 -5.13
C ILE A 157 4.91 -18.07 -6.42
N PHE A 158 4.86 -16.74 -6.39
CA PHE A 158 4.59 -15.91 -7.56
C PHE A 158 5.62 -16.15 -8.67
N ASN A 159 6.92 -16.08 -8.36
CA ASN A 159 8.01 -16.27 -9.32
C ASN A 159 7.96 -17.66 -9.95
N LYS A 160 7.73 -18.71 -9.13
CA LYS A 160 7.59 -20.07 -9.62
C LYS A 160 6.43 -20.23 -10.59
N LYS A 161 5.30 -19.58 -10.31
CA LYS A 161 4.07 -19.70 -11.12
C LYS A 161 4.17 -18.97 -12.46
N PHE A 162 4.83 -17.81 -12.47
CA PHE A 162 4.95 -16.99 -13.69
C PHE A 162 6.29 -17.15 -14.39
N ASN A 163 7.15 -18.04 -13.91
CA ASN A 163 8.51 -18.25 -14.45
C ASN A 163 9.28 -16.93 -14.64
N VAL A 164 9.11 -16.01 -13.67
CA VAL A 164 9.78 -14.71 -13.69
C VAL A 164 11.18 -14.92 -13.14
N ASP A 165 12.17 -14.96 -14.03
CA ASP A 165 13.56 -15.06 -13.65
C ASP A 165 14.04 -13.77 -12.97
N HIS A 166 14.87 -13.90 -11.94
CA HIS A 166 15.37 -12.77 -11.14
C HIS A 166 16.44 -11.94 -11.86
N SER A 167 16.75 -12.22 -13.11
CA SER A 167 17.72 -11.48 -13.89
C SER A 167 17.15 -10.13 -14.36
N LEU A 168 16.99 -9.20 -13.42
CA LEU A 168 16.90 -7.76 -13.73
C LEU A 168 18.30 -7.18 -14.03
N ASP A 169 19.15 -7.94 -14.70
CA ASP A 169 20.46 -7.45 -15.16
C ASP A 169 20.35 -6.49 -16.37
N TYR A 170 19.14 -6.05 -16.72
CA TYR A 170 18.88 -5.23 -17.90
C TYR A 170 17.93 -4.05 -17.64
N ILE A 171 18.16 -3.25 -16.58
CA ILE A 171 17.63 -1.88 -16.55
C ILE A 171 18.71 -0.93 -16.07
#